data_21b32e807414dcbec6a89426d3e6e65b
#
_entry.id   21b32e807414dcbec6a89426d3e6e65b
#
_cell.length_a   1.000
_cell.length_b   1.000
_cell.length_c   1.000
_cell.angle_alpha   90.00
_cell.angle_beta   90.00
_cell.angle_gamma   90.00
#
_symmetry.space_group_name_H-M   'P 1'
#
loop_
_entity.id
_entity.type
_entity.pdbx_description
1 polymer ?
#
loop_
_entity_poly.entity_id
_entity_poly.type
_entity_poly.pdbx_seq_one_letter_code
_entity_poly.pdbx_strand_id
1 'polypeptide(L)'
;MSRVVVLGGTGAMGAQVSSLLRERGHDVVAASRATGVDVTTGAGLDAALAGADTVVDCLNVVTMSRRTAVSFFAGAASRIADAAATAGVGHVVCLSIVNVTDPAVRRLTGYYAGKAAQEEAYAAGPVPLTLAHTTAWFSLAETFLSQIRIGPVAVVPGLRLQPVHPCAAAEFVADAVESGPASGSPPRVEVRQLAGSEVMDA
;
A
#
# COMPACT_ATOMS: atom_id res chain seq x y z
N MET A 1 -10.95 -15.86 -12.07
CA MET A 1 -9.54 -15.67 -12.50
C MET A 1 -9.45 -14.28 -13.06
N SER A 2 -8.67 -13.39 -12.44
CA SER A 2 -8.51 -11.99 -12.84
C SER A 2 -7.03 -11.71 -13.10
N ARG A 3 -6.75 -10.76 -13.99
CA ARG A 3 -5.40 -10.24 -14.17
C ARG A 3 -5.13 -9.13 -13.16
N VAL A 4 -4.16 -9.35 -12.28
CA VAL A 4 -3.83 -8.45 -11.17
C VAL A 4 -2.41 -7.92 -11.33
N VAL A 5 -2.25 -6.60 -11.31
CA VAL A 5 -0.93 -5.95 -11.32
C VAL A 5 -0.60 -5.49 -9.92
N VAL A 6 0.49 -6.02 -9.34
CA VAL A 6 0.97 -5.63 -8.01
C VAL A 6 2.15 -4.67 -8.17
N LEU A 7 1.92 -3.39 -7.93
CA LEU A 7 2.95 -2.36 -7.91
C LEU A 7 3.75 -2.44 -6.61
N GLY A 8 5.07 -2.40 -6.70
CA GLY A 8 5.95 -2.79 -5.61
C GLY A 8 6.02 -4.32 -5.41
N GLY A 9 5.64 -5.09 -6.44
CA GLY A 9 5.46 -6.55 -6.38
C GLY A 9 6.72 -7.37 -6.10
N THR A 10 7.90 -6.76 -6.11
CA THR A 10 9.17 -7.40 -5.71
C THR A 10 9.63 -6.98 -4.31
N GLY A 11 8.90 -6.08 -3.66
CA GLY A 11 9.13 -5.67 -2.27
C GLY A 11 8.60 -6.69 -1.26
N ALA A 12 8.92 -6.51 0.03
CA ALA A 12 8.60 -7.48 1.08
C ALA A 12 7.09 -7.84 1.13
N MET A 13 6.20 -6.85 1.10
CA MET A 13 4.76 -7.09 1.11
C MET A 13 4.23 -7.46 -0.27
N GLY A 14 4.63 -6.73 -1.32
CA GLY A 14 4.14 -6.99 -2.67
C GLY A 14 4.50 -8.38 -3.21
N ALA A 15 5.63 -8.94 -2.81
CA ALA A 15 6.03 -10.30 -3.15
C ALA A 15 5.12 -11.34 -2.49
N GLN A 16 4.76 -11.15 -1.21
CA GLN A 16 3.84 -12.03 -0.49
C GLN A 16 2.43 -11.98 -1.10
N VAL A 17 1.91 -10.77 -1.36
CA VAL A 17 0.62 -10.58 -2.04
C VAL A 17 0.63 -11.22 -3.42
N SER A 18 1.70 -11.02 -4.20
CA SER A 18 1.83 -11.61 -5.54
C SER A 18 1.86 -13.14 -5.51
N SER A 19 2.54 -13.75 -4.53
CA SER A 19 2.57 -15.21 -4.36
C SER A 19 1.18 -15.73 -4.03
N LEU A 20 0.56 -15.15 -3.02
CA LEU A 20 -0.75 -15.58 -2.53
C LEU A 20 -1.83 -15.48 -3.62
N LEU A 21 -1.85 -14.38 -4.39
CA LEU A 21 -2.80 -14.22 -5.49
C LEU A 21 -2.59 -15.26 -6.61
N ARG A 22 -1.33 -15.63 -6.91
CA ARG A 22 -1.04 -16.72 -7.85
C ARG A 22 -1.51 -18.08 -7.32
N GLU A 23 -1.29 -18.35 -6.04
CA GLU A 23 -1.77 -19.58 -5.37
C GLU A 23 -3.29 -19.67 -5.39
N ARG A 24 -3.99 -18.53 -5.36
CA ARG A 24 -5.45 -18.42 -5.49
C ARG A 24 -5.94 -18.44 -6.96
N GLY A 25 -5.04 -18.61 -7.93
CA GLY A 25 -5.37 -18.81 -9.35
C GLY A 25 -5.53 -17.54 -10.18
N HIS A 26 -5.01 -16.39 -9.73
CA HIS A 26 -4.98 -15.16 -10.51
C HIS A 26 -3.77 -15.09 -11.46
N ASP A 27 -3.91 -14.39 -12.60
CA ASP A 27 -2.78 -13.97 -13.45
C ASP A 27 -2.12 -12.74 -12.84
N VAL A 28 -0.92 -12.88 -12.27
CA VAL A 28 -0.29 -11.82 -11.48
C VAL A 28 0.98 -11.29 -12.11
N VAL A 29 0.98 -9.99 -12.41
CA VAL A 29 2.14 -9.22 -12.84
C VAL A 29 2.75 -8.52 -11.62
N ALA A 30 3.91 -8.97 -11.16
CA ALA A 30 4.67 -8.30 -10.11
C ALA A 30 5.51 -7.16 -10.72
N ALA A 31 5.02 -5.94 -10.61
CA ALA A 31 5.60 -4.76 -11.23
C ALA A 31 6.48 -3.96 -10.25
N SER A 32 7.68 -3.63 -10.68
CA SER A 32 8.65 -2.82 -9.93
C SER A 32 9.73 -2.26 -10.86
N ARG A 33 10.62 -1.44 -10.34
CA ARG A 33 11.78 -0.94 -11.11
C ARG A 33 12.66 -2.09 -11.63
N ALA A 34 12.79 -3.17 -10.86
CA ALA A 34 13.54 -4.35 -11.28
C ALA A 34 12.88 -5.10 -12.45
N THR A 35 11.60 -4.93 -12.66
CA THR A 35 10.83 -5.51 -13.78
C THR A 35 10.51 -4.49 -14.87
N GLY A 36 11.15 -3.31 -14.85
CA GLY A 36 11.01 -2.27 -15.87
C GLY A 36 9.84 -1.31 -15.67
N VAL A 37 9.20 -1.30 -14.48
CA VAL A 37 8.10 -0.38 -14.16
C VAL A 37 8.53 0.64 -13.11
N ASP A 38 8.61 1.91 -13.50
CA ASP A 38 8.92 3.01 -12.59
C ASP A 38 7.72 3.97 -12.45
N VAL A 39 7.02 3.88 -11.32
CA VAL A 39 5.86 4.72 -11.02
C VAL A 39 6.19 6.20 -10.82
N THR A 40 7.48 6.55 -10.60
CA THR A 40 7.88 7.95 -10.43
C THR A 40 8.02 8.68 -11.77
N THR A 41 8.36 7.96 -12.82
CA THR A 41 8.48 8.50 -14.18
C THR A 41 7.31 8.09 -15.08
N GLY A 42 6.60 7.00 -14.73
CA GLY A 42 5.59 6.35 -15.56
C GLY A 42 6.15 5.32 -16.55
N ALA A 43 7.47 5.15 -16.60
CA ALA A 43 8.08 4.20 -17.51
C ALA A 43 7.56 2.77 -17.27
N GLY A 44 7.10 2.10 -18.34
CA GLY A 44 6.58 0.74 -18.32
C GLY A 44 5.20 0.57 -17.67
N LEU A 45 4.60 1.63 -17.10
CA LEU A 45 3.35 1.54 -16.35
C LEU A 45 2.17 1.16 -17.27
N ASP A 46 2.00 1.83 -18.40
CA ASP A 46 0.90 1.56 -19.32
C ASP A 46 0.96 0.13 -19.87
N ALA A 47 2.16 -0.34 -20.21
CA ALA A 47 2.35 -1.72 -20.68
C ALA A 47 2.04 -2.75 -19.58
N ALA A 48 2.39 -2.47 -18.33
CA ALA A 48 2.09 -3.35 -17.21
C ALA A 48 0.59 -3.42 -16.92
N LEU A 49 -0.13 -2.29 -17.04
CA LEU A 49 -1.57 -2.19 -16.75
C LEU A 49 -2.46 -2.66 -17.92
N ALA A 50 -1.91 -2.91 -19.10
CA ALA A 50 -2.70 -3.37 -20.24
C ALA A 50 -3.44 -4.67 -19.96
N GLY A 51 -4.78 -4.63 -20.03
CA GLY A 51 -5.66 -5.76 -19.76
C GLY A 51 -5.74 -6.18 -18.29
N ALA A 52 -5.31 -5.35 -17.36
CA ALA A 52 -5.46 -5.60 -15.94
C ALA A 52 -6.90 -5.35 -15.47
N ASP A 53 -7.44 -6.26 -14.67
CA ASP A 53 -8.73 -6.10 -14.00
C ASP A 53 -8.58 -5.29 -12.70
N THR A 54 -7.48 -5.54 -11.98
CA THR A 54 -7.20 -4.94 -10.67
C THR A 54 -5.74 -4.52 -10.54
N VAL A 55 -5.52 -3.37 -9.91
CA VAL A 55 -4.20 -2.89 -9.49
C VAL A 55 -4.10 -2.92 -7.97
N VAL A 56 -3.02 -3.50 -7.46
CA VAL A 56 -2.67 -3.48 -6.04
C VAL A 56 -1.46 -2.58 -5.84
N ASP A 57 -1.58 -1.57 -4.99
CA ASP A 57 -0.47 -0.68 -4.63
C ASP A 57 0.13 -1.09 -3.29
N CYS A 58 1.30 -1.74 -3.35
CA CYS A 58 2.17 -2.08 -2.24
C CYS A 58 3.46 -1.21 -2.22
N LEU A 59 3.42 -0.03 -2.84
CA LEU A 59 4.58 0.86 -2.91
C LEU A 59 4.98 1.36 -1.53
N ASN A 60 6.30 1.49 -1.37
CA ASN A 60 6.89 2.05 -0.17
C ASN A 60 8.13 2.89 -0.50
N VAL A 61 8.40 3.88 0.34
CA VAL A 61 9.64 4.65 0.33
C VAL A 61 10.10 4.90 1.76
N VAL A 62 11.35 4.55 2.03
CA VAL A 62 11.98 4.83 3.34
C VAL A 62 12.58 6.22 3.30
N THR A 63 11.95 7.17 4.00
CA THR A 63 12.42 8.56 4.09
C THR A 63 11.90 9.24 5.36
N MET A 64 12.73 10.08 5.97
CA MET A 64 12.32 10.96 7.06
C MET A 64 11.78 12.29 6.54
N SER A 65 12.02 12.63 5.27
CA SER A 65 11.57 13.87 4.67
C SER A 65 10.09 13.83 4.31
N ARG A 66 9.28 14.65 4.96
CA ARG A 66 7.86 14.84 4.64
C ARG A 66 7.65 15.22 3.17
N ARG A 67 8.46 16.14 2.65
CA ARG A 67 8.36 16.60 1.24
C ARG A 67 8.59 15.43 0.29
N THR A 68 9.62 14.64 0.54
CA THR A 68 9.96 13.48 -0.28
C THR A 68 8.85 12.42 -0.22
N ALA A 69 8.35 12.11 0.98
CA ALA A 69 7.27 11.14 1.15
C ALA A 69 5.98 11.58 0.41
N VAL A 70 5.52 12.80 0.63
CA VAL A 70 4.32 13.34 -0.02
C VAL A 70 4.49 13.37 -1.53
N SER A 71 5.61 13.87 -2.04
CA SER A 71 5.87 13.91 -3.48
C SER A 71 5.88 12.51 -4.12
N PHE A 72 6.52 11.54 -3.46
CA PHE A 72 6.56 10.17 -3.95
C PHE A 72 5.16 9.52 -3.96
N PHE A 73 4.50 9.48 -2.81
CA PHE A 73 3.25 8.76 -2.67
C PHE A 73 2.10 9.39 -3.47
N ALA A 74 1.91 10.71 -3.38
CA ALA A 74 0.87 11.39 -4.15
C ALA A 74 1.15 11.36 -5.65
N GLY A 75 2.40 11.60 -6.06
CA GLY A 75 2.77 11.59 -7.49
C GLY A 75 2.65 10.21 -8.12
N ALA A 76 3.02 9.14 -7.39
CA ALA A 76 2.81 7.77 -7.84
C ALA A 76 1.32 7.45 -7.94
N ALA A 77 0.53 7.74 -6.89
CA ALA A 77 -0.90 7.45 -6.87
C ALA A 77 -1.68 8.15 -7.98
N SER A 78 -1.40 9.45 -8.23
CA SER A 78 -2.04 10.16 -9.34
C SER A 78 -1.72 9.51 -10.68
N ARG A 79 -0.45 9.19 -10.94
CA ARG A 79 -0.03 8.55 -12.20
C ARG A 79 -0.65 7.17 -12.39
N ILE A 80 -0.70 6.39 -11.32
CA ILE A 80 -1.32 5.06 -11.34
C ILE A 80 -2.82 5.17 -11.59
N ALA A 81 -3.52 6.11 -10.94
CA ALA A 81 -4.95 6.34 -11.14
C ALA A 81 -5.27 6.72 -12.59
N ASP A 82 -4.48 7.63 -13.19
CA ASP A 82 -4.64 8.05 -14.58
C ASP A 82 -4.37 6.90 -15.57
N ALA A 83 -3.29 6.16 -15.36
CA ALA A 83 -2.94 5.00 -16.20
C ALA A 83 -3.95 3.86 -16.03
N ALA A 84 -4.43 3.58 -14.82
CA ALA A 84 -5.46 2.59 -14.54
C ALA A 84 -6.79 2.95 -15.23
N ALA A 85 -7.20 4.21 -15.16
CA ALA A 85 -8.38 4.69 -15.87
C ALA A 85 -8.24 4.53 -17.39
N THR A 86 -7.09 4.89 -17.95
CA THR A 86 -6.80 4.76 -19.38
C THR A 86 -6.79 3.30 -19.83
N ALA A 87 -6.27 2.39 -19.01
CA ALA A 87 -6.24 0.94 -19.28
C ALA A 87 -7.58 0.24 -19.03
N GLY A 88 -8.59 0.94 -18.49
CA GLY A 88 -9.90 0.35 -18.19
C GLY A 88 -9.89 -0.57 -16.96
N VAL A 89 -8.93 -0.38 -16.04
CA VAL A 89 -8.88 -1.12 -14.78
C VAL A 89 -10.14 -0.87 -13.97
N GLY A 90 -10.77 -1.95 -13.49
CA GLY A 90 -12.02 -1.90 -12.77
C GLY A 90 -11.88 -1.63 -11.25
N HIS A 91 -10.68 -1.84 -10.68
CA HIS A 91 -10.48 -1.75 -9.23
C HIS A 91 -9.02 -1.41 -8.86
N VAL A 92 -8.86 -0.54 -7.89
CA VAL A 92 -7.56 -0.28 -7.23
C VAL A 92 -7.66 -0.68 -5.75
N VAL A 93 -6.70 -1.46 -5.29
CA VAL A 93 -6.51 -1.79 -3.86
C VAL A 93 -5.23 -1.10 -3.40
N CYS A 94 -5.34 -0.14 -2.49
CA CYS A 94 -4.19 0.57 -1.94
C CYS A 94 -3.92 0.14 -0.50
N LEU A 95 -2.78 -0.48 -0.25
CA LEU A 95 -2.33 -0.80 1.09
C LEU A 95 -1.94 0.48 1.83
N SER A 96 -2.58 0.74 2.96
CA SER A 96 -2.37 1.95 3.75
C SER A 96 -2.38 1.67 5.27
N ILE A 97 -2.57 2.70 6.06
CA ILE A 97 -2.37 2.68 7.52
C ILE A 97 -3.64 3.13 8.21
N VAL A 98 -4.03 2.44 9.27
CA VAL A 98 -5.16 2.83 10.13
C VAL A 98 -4.96 4.26 10.66
N ASN A 99 -6.02 5.06 10.61
CA ASN A 99 -6.06 6.47 11.06
C ASN A 99 -5.07 7.41 10.36
N VAL A 100 -4.53 7.06 9.20
CA VAL A 100 -3.53 7.90 8.51
C VAL A 100 -4.06 9.27 8.09
N THR A 101 -5.37 9.41 7.90
CA THR A 101 -6.03 10.68 7.59
C THR A 101 -6.28 11.58 8.79
N ASP A 102 -6.17 11.05 10.02
CA ASP A 102 -6.26 11.85 11.24
C ASP A 102 -5.14 12.91 11.28
N PRO A 103 -5.47 14.20 11.47
CA PRO A 103 -4.48 15.27 11.51
C PRO A 103 -3.39 15.08 12.57
N ALA A 104 -3.70 14.45 13.71
CA ALA A 104 -2.72 14.15 14.76
C ALA A 104 -1.73 13.08 14.29
N VAL A 105 -2.22 12.01 13.66
CA VAL A 105 -1.39 10.93 13.09
C VAL A 105 -0.51 11.44 11.94
N ARG A 106 -1.07 12.24 11.03
CA ARG A 106 -0.33 12.84 9.90
C ARG A 106 0.85 13.73 10.33
N ARG A 107 0.83 14.27 11.54
CA ARG A 107 1.89 15.11 12.07
C ARG A 107 3.04 14.31 12.70
N LEU A 108 2.82 13.06 13.04
CA LEU A 108 3.82 12.23 13.71
C LEU A 108 5.07 12.01 12.86
N THR A 109 4.88 11.71 11.56
CA THR A 109 6.01 11.46 10.65
C THR A 109 5.72 11.96 9.24
N GLY A 110 6.79 12.22 8.47
CA GLY A 110 6.67 12.50 7.04
C GLY A 110 6.05 11.33 6.26
N TYR A 111 6.29 10.12 6.70
CA TYR A 111 5.75 8.90 6.10
C TYR A 111 4.21 8.87 6.15
N TYR A 112 3.61 9.12 7.31
CA TYR A 112 2.14 9.17 7.45
C TYR A 112 1.52 10.29 6.60
N ALA A 113 2.19 11.44 6.53
CA ALA A 113 1.75 12.51 5.65
C ALA A 113 1.78 12.09 4.17
N GLY A 114 2.78 11.32 3.76
CA GLY A 114 2.88 10.75 2.42
C GLY A 114 1.77 9.74 2.13
N LYS A 115 1.50 8.83 3.05
CA LYS A 115 0.43 7.83 2.92
C LYS A 115 -0.96 8.48 2.86
N ALA A 116 -1.23 9.50 3.68
CA ALA A 116 -2.47 10.26 3.58
C ALA A 116 -2.63 10.95 2.22
N ALA A 117 -1.55 11.53 1.69
CA ALA A 117 -1.55 12.15 0.36
C ALA A 117 -1.74 11.13 -0.77
N GLN A 118 -1.28 9.88 -0.58
CA GLN A 118 -1.55 8.76 -1.50
C GLN A 118 -3.04 8.45 -1.57
N GLU A 119 -3.70 8.31 -0.41
CA GLU A 119 -5.14 8.04 -0.33
C GLU A 119 -5.95 9.17 -0.98
N GLU A 120 -5.62 10.43 -0.68
CA GLU A 120 -6.25 11.61 -1.26
C GLU A 120 -6.13 11.62 -2.79
N ALA A 121 -4.96 11.28 -3.32
CA ALA A 121 -4.72 11.22 -4.77
C ALA A 121 -5.53 10.12 -5.47
N TYR A 122 -5.59 8.91 -4.89
CA TYR A 122 -6.43 7.84 -5.43
C TYR A 122 -7.92 8.16 -5.33
N ALA A 123 -8.37 8.73 -4.20
CA ALA A 123 -9.78 9.09 -3.99
C ALA A 123 -10.28 10.17 -4.97
N ALA A 124 -9.37 10.99 -5.50
CA ALA A 124 -9.68 11.97 -6.54
C ALA A 124 -9.80 11.34 -7.95
N GLY A 125 -9.33 10.11 -8.13
CA GLY A 125 -9.35 9.39 -9.40
C GLY A 125 -10.71 8.75 -9.72
N PRO A 126 -10.93 8.33 -10.97
CA PRO A 126 -12.20 7.78 -11.41
C PRO A 126 -12.38 6.28 -11.14
N VAL A 127 -11.30 5.55 -10.82
CA VAL A 127 -11.33 4.10 -10.64
C VAL A 127 -11.82 3.75 -9.23
N PRO A 128 -12.73 2.77 -9.06
CA PRO A 128 -13.13 2.29 -7.73
C PRO A 128 -11.94 1.90 -6.87
N LEU A 129 -11.95 2.31 -5.61
CA LEU A 129 -10.82 2.22 -4.69
C LEU A 129 -11.19 1.46 -3.43
N THR A 130 -10.37 0.48 -3.04
CA THR A 130 -10.35 -0.08 -1.69
C THR A 130 -9.07 0.34 -0.98
N LEU A 131 -9.23 1.05 0.13
CA LEU A 131 -8.14 1.38 1.06
C LEU A 131 -8.01 0.24 2.07
N ALA A 132 -6.98 -0.56 1.94
CA ALA A 132 -6.67 -1.64 2.85
C ALA A 132 -5.79 -1.11 3.99
N HIS A 133 -6.40 -0.67 5.07
CA HIS A 133 -5.72 -0.12 6.23
C HIS A 133 -5.24 -1.23 7.16
N THR A 134 -3.96 -1.25 7.47
CA THR A 134 -3.41 -2.13 8.52
C THR A 134 -2.83 -1.31 9.65
N THR A 135 -2.81 -1.87 10.85
CA THR A 135 -1.97 -1.36 11.94
C THR A 135 -0.50 -1.70 11.69
N ALA A 136 0.38 -1.30 12.59
CA ALA A 136 1.81 -1.61 12.50
C ALA A 136 2.05 -3.12 12.35
N TRP A 137 3.09 -3.48 11.60
CA TRP A 137 3.49 -4.88 11.47
C TRP A 137 4.54 -5.24 12.51
N PHE A 138 4.61 -6.51 12.91
CA PHE A 138 5.63 -7.00 13.85
C PHE A 138 7.07 -6.65 13.41
N SER A 139 7.33 -6.63 12.09
CA SER A 139 8.62 -6.20 11.53
C SER A 139 8.98 -4.72 11.78
N LEU A 140 8.02 -3.90 12.24
CA LEU A 140 8.32 -2.51 12.63
C LEU A 140 9.22 -2.45 13.87
N ALA A 141 9.05 -3.37 14.82
CA ALA A 141 9.92 -3.46 15.99
C ALA A 141 11.38 -3.75 15.57
N GLU A 142 11.59 -4.68 14.63
CA GLU A 142 12.91 -4.96 14.05
C GLU A 142 13.50 -3.73 13.36
N THR A 143 12.66 -2.96 12.67
CA THR A 143 13.06 -1.71 12.03
C THR A 143 13.53 -0.68 13.06
N PHE A 144 12.80 -0.48 14.16
CA PHE A 144 13.24 0.42 15.24
C PHE A 144 14.53 -0.05 15.89
N LEU A 145 14.65 -1.35 16.20
CA LEU A 145 15.86 -1.93 16.77
C LEU A 145 17.08 -1.77 15.86
N SER A 146 16.90 -1.74 14.55
CA SER A 146 17.99 -1.59 13.58
C SER A 146 18.35 -0.14 13.27
N GLN A 147 17.40 0.79 13.30
CA GLN A 147 17.57 2.17 12.82
C GLN A 147 17.88 3.19 13.92
N ILE A 148 17.41 2.97 15.16
CA ILE A 148 17.60 3.91 16.27
C ILE A 148 18.60 3.32 17.28
N ARG A 149 19.88 3.27 16.90
CA ARG A 149 20.95 2.80 17.77
C ARG A 149 21.90 3.94 18.14
N ILE A 150 22.20 4.05 19.43
CA ILE A 150 23.27 4.90 19.95
C ILE A 150 24.29 3.99 20.63
N GLY A 151 25.32 3.58 19.88
CA GLY A 151 26.27 2.56 20.33
C GLY A 151 25.59 1.19 20.50
N PRO A 152 25.76 0.51 21.66
CA PRO A 152 25.12 -0.79 21.91
C PRO A 152 23.64 -0.68 22.32
N VAL A 153 23.10 0.53 22.51
CA VAL A 153 21.73 0.76 22.99
C VAL A 153 20.81 1.07 21.83
N ALA A 154 19.70 0.33 21.74
CA ALA A 154 18.60 0.66 20.86
C ALA A 154 17.58 1.51 21.63
N VAL A 155 17.15 2.64 21.05
CA VAL A 155 16.10 3.49 21.61
C VAL A 155 14.79 3.13 20.94
N VAL A 156 13.87 2.53 21.68
CA VAL A 156 12.53 2.23 21.22
C VAL A 156 11.59 3.27 21.86
N PRO A 157 10.85 4.07 21.08
CA PRO A 157 9.84 4.96 21.65
C PRO A 157 8.75 4.13 22.33
N GLY A 158 8.26 4.55 23.49
CA GLY A 158 7.11 3.93 24.14
C GLY A 158 5.87 4.08 23.25
N LEU A 159 5.48 3.00 22.59
CA LEU A 159 4.36 2.98 21.64
C LEU A 159 3.34 1.93 22.08
N ARG A 160 2.07 2.28 21.99
CA ARG A 160 0.98 1.34 22.14
C ARG A 160 0.56 0.87 20.76
N LEU A 161 0.79 -0.40 20.46
CA LEU A 161 0.61 -0.98 19.15
C LEU A 161 -0.35 -2.17 19.19
N GLN A 162 -1.05 -2.40 18.08
CA GLN A 162 -1.76 -3.64 17.79
C GLN A 162 -1.12 -4.27 16.54
N PRO A 163 0.03 -4.92 16.68
CA PRO A 163 0.79 -5.34 15.51
C PRO A 163 0.11 -6.50 14.79
N VAL A 164 0.18 -6.47 13.46
CA VAL A 164 -0.32 -7.49 12.55
C VAL A 164 0.85 -8.28 11.97
N HIS A 165 0.67 -9.59 11.82
CA HIS A 165 1.65 -10.40 11.12
C HIS A 165 1.63 -10.06 9.62
N PRO A 166 2.80 -9.93 8.95
CA PRO A 166 2.85 -9.61 7.52
C PRO A 166 2.04 -10.54 6.63
N CYS A 167 2.00 -11.85 6.93
CA CYS A 167 1.16 -12.80 6.18
C CYS A 167 -0.33 -12.46 6.29
N ALA A 168 -0.83 -12.12 7.48
CA ALA A 168 -2.23 -11.72 7.66
C ALA A 168 -2.55 -10.41 6.91
N ALA A 169 -1.59 -9.48 6.83
CA ALA A 169 -1.74 -8.28 6.02
C ALA A 169 -1.78 -8.62 4.52
N ALA A 170 -0.98 -9.59 4.06
CA ALA A 170 -1.01 -10.04 2.67
C ALA A 170 -2.33 -10.75 2.32
N GLU A 171 -2.84 -11.60 3.21
CA GLU A 171 -4.15 -12.24 3.07
C GLU A 171 -5.26 -11.20 3.00
N PHE A 172 -5.25 -10.22 3.87
CA PHE A 172 -6.21 -9.12 3.90
C PHE A 172 -6.24 -8.31 2.60
N VAL A 173 -5.09 -8.04 2.00
CA VAL A 173 -5.00 -7.37 0.69
C VAL A 173 -5.52 -8.28 -0.42
N ALA A 174 -5.20 -9.57 -0.39
CA ALA A 174 -5.70 -10.53 -1.38
C ALA A 174 -7.22 -10.69 -1.30
N ASP A 175 -7.78 -10.74 -0.08
CA ASP A 175 -9.24 -10.79 0.13
C ASP A 175 -9.93 -9.52 -0.38
N ALA A 176 -9.28 -8.35 -0.27
CA ALA A 176 -9.79 -7.11 -0.85
C ALA A 176 -9.83 -7.15 -2.38
N VAL A 177 -8.84 -7.79 -3.03
CA VAL A 177 -8.84 -8.03 -4.49
C VAL A 177 -10.01 -8.93 -4.89
N GLU A 178 -10.20 -10.06 -4.21
CA GLU A 178 -11.22 -11.06 -4.54
C GLU A 178 -12.65 -10.57 -4.27
N SER A 179 -12.83 -9.74 -3.24
CA SER A 179 -14.13 -9.15 -2.96
C SER A 179 -14.56 -8.13 -4.02
N GLY A 180 -13.63 -7.64 -4.81
CA GLY A 180 -13.87 -6.60 -5.80
C GLY A 180 -14.24 -5.24 -5.18
N PRO A 181 -14.55 -4.25 -6.01
CA PRO A 181 -14.95 -2.92 -5.55
C PRO A 181 -16.32 -2.94 -4.91
N ALA A 182 -16.56 -2.05 -3.94
CA ALA A 182 -17.88 -1.85 -3.35
C ALA A 182 -18.94 -1.57 -4.42
N SER A 183 -20.09 -2.22 -4.30
CA SER A 183 -21.22 -2.02 -5.21
C SER A 183 -21.97 -0.71 -4.89
N GLY A 184 -22.25 0.13 -5.89
CA GLY A 184 -22.98 1.41 -5.72
C GLY A 184 -22.58 2.48 -6.75
N SER A 185 -23.08 3.75 -6.64
CA SER A 185 -22.72 4.86 -7.55
C SER A 185 -21.35 5.48 -7.22
N PRO A 186 -20.61 6.01 -8.24
CA PRO A 186 -19.27 6.62 -8.04
C PRO A 186 -19.31 7.96 -7.27
N PRO A 187 -18.15 8.42 -6.71
CA PRO A 187 -16.89 7.71 -6.59
C PRO A 187 -16.93 6.74 -5.40
N ARG A 188 -16.31 5.57 -5.58
CA ARG A 188 -16.41 4.47 -4.64
C ARG A 188 -15.08 4.29 -3.92
N VAL A 189 -15.00 4.85 -2.73
CA VAL A 189 -13.89 4.57 -1.82
C VAL A 189 -14.44 3.69 -0.71
N GLU A 190 -13.96 2.46 -0.64
CA GLU A 190 -14.19 1.55 0.47
C GLU A 190 -12.97 1.55 1.38
N VAL A 191 -13.20 1.64 2.68
CA VAL A 191 -12.13 1.49 3.68
C VAL A 191 -12.34 0.18 4.41
N ARG A 192 -11.33 -0.69 4.36
CA ARG A 192 -11.26 -1.92 5.15
C ARG A 192 -10.11 -1.80 6.14
N GLN A 193 -10.28 -2.35 7.33
CA GLN A 193 -9.28 -2.24 8.38
C GLN A 193 -8.92 -3.60 8.98
N LEU A 194 -7.63 -3.82 9.18
CA LEU A 194 -7.08 -4.96 9.89
C LEU A 194 -6.19 -4.48 11.03
N ALA A 195 -6.48 -4.96 12.24
CA ALA A 195 -5.66 -4.74 13.43
C ALA A 195 -5.25 -6.07 14.04
N GLY A 196 -4.15 -6.09 14.77
CA GLY A 196 -3.77 -7.25 15.57
C GLY A 196 -4.80 -7.55 16.66
N SER A 197 -4.84 -8.80 17.13
CA SER A 197 -5.78 -9.25 18.16
C SER A 197 -5.44 -8.68 19.54
N GLU A 198 -4.18 -8.32 19.76
CA GLU A 198 -3.68 -7.89 21.08
C GLU A 198 -3.06 -6.50 21.02
N VAL A 199 -3.29 -5.73 22.06
CA VAL A 199 -2.61 -4.44 22.28
C VAL A 199 -1.33 -4.72 23.04
N MET A 200 -0.20 -4.25 22.51
CA MET A 200 1.12 -4.38 23.11
C MET A 200 1.66 -2.99 23.47
N ASP A 201 2.20 -2.85 24.68
CA ASP A 201 2.97 -1.69 25.10
C ASP A 201 4.47 -2.00 24.91
N ALA A 202 5.16 -1.19 24.11
CA ALA A 202 6.59 -1.32 23.81
C ALA A 202 7.41 -0.27 24.55
#